data_46efc863df29d2aa3497c62ce61b8fb1
#
_entry.id   46efc863df29d2aa3497c62ce61b8fb1
#
_cell.length_a   1.000
_cell.length_b   1.000
_cell.length_c   1.000
_cell.angle_alpha   90.00
_cell.angle_beta   90.00
_cell.angle_gamma   90.00
#
_symmetry.space_group_name_H-M   'P 1'
#
loop_
_entity.id
_entity.type
_entity.pdbx_description
1 polymer ?
#
loop_
_entity_poly.entity_id
_entity_poly.type
_entity_poly.pdbx_seq_one_letter_code
_entity_poly.pdbx_strand_id
1 'polypeptide(L)'
;MTRRHVQRVVAALIVAAALAVWVQGLGAQSAQSAKDQYTIKPLPPGGPTPRLADGHPDFTGQWFPNGAGQGVSGRFGVDPTAIPQFDRKLSPEEPPQFRPEALAKIKSMTATELELSKSSVNCMPRGVPAIWLQNPYTTFIVHKPGLLAQLYEVLNNWRLIHTDGRPLPKSPEPFFHGNSTTRWEGDTLVVESIGFDERTYIMPNGWYHSDDLKVTERYTRPSMNYLIVEITVDEP
;
A
#
# COMPACT_ATOMS: atom_id res chain seq x y z
N MET A 1 -49.61 5.85 -46.23
CA MET A 1 -48.13 5.82 -46.14
C MET A 1 -47.60 5.13 -47.35
N THR A 2 -46.84 5.79 -48.20
CA THR A 2 -46.28 5.21 -49.41
C THR A 2 -45.12 4.28 -49.14
N ARG A 3 -44.98 3.21 -49.87
CA ARG A 3 -43.92 2.19 -49.74
C ARG A 3 -42.51 2.78 -49.62
N ARG A 4 -42.27 3.94 -50.22
CA ARG A 4 -41.02 4.73 -50.11
C ARG A 4 -40.79 5.36 -48.76
N HIS A 5 -41.83 5.73 -47.99
CA HIS A 5 -41.69 6.25 -46.65
C HIS A 5 -41.27 5.20 -45.64
N VAL A 6 -41.84 4.00 -45.75
CA VAL A 6 -41.51 2.87 -44.89
C VAL A 6 -40.05 2.42 -45.13
N GLN A 7 -39.57 2.37 -46.37
CA GLN A 7 -38.19 2.00 -46.69
C GLN A 7 -37.17 3.02 -46.12
N ARG A 8 -37.51 4.35 -46.14
CA ARG A 8 -36.62 5.37 -45.57
C ARG A 8 -36.55 5.30 -44.04
N VAL A 9 -37.66 5.01 -43.38
CA VAL A 9 -37.69 4.86 -41.92
C VAL A 9 -36.93 3.61 -41.48
N VAL A 10 -37.08 2.50 -42.16
CA VAL A 10 -36.34 1.24 -41.87
C VAL A 10 -34.84 1.43 -42.08
N ALA A 11 -34.42 2.08 -43.16
CA ALA A 11 -33.01 2.35 -43.41
C ALA A 11 -32.40 3.30 -42.34
N ALA A 12 -33.12 4.31 -41.92
CA ALA A 12 -32.68 5.22 -40.85
C ALA A 12 -32.54 4.51 -39.49
N LEU A 13 -33.45 3.61 -39.14
CA LEU A 13 -33.37 2.79 -37.94
C LEU A 13 -32.20 1.80 -37.95
N ILE A 14 -31.88 1.19 -39.05
CA ILE A 14 -30.76 0.27 -39.21
C ILE A 14 -29.42 1.04 -39.07
N VAL A 15 -29.29 2.22 -39.65
CA VAL A 15 -28.11 3.05 -39.53
C VAL A 15 -27.93 3.55 -38.09
N ALA A 16 -29.02 3.94 -37.42
CA ALA A 16 -28.96 4.38 -36.03
C ALA A 16 -28.56 3.24 -35.07
N ALA A 17 -29.08 2.03 -35.28
CA ALA A 17 -28.71 0.85 -34.51
C ALA A 17 -27.24 0.44 -34.75
N ALA A 18 -26.75 0.50 -35.99
CA ALA A 18 -25.36 0.22 -36.32
C ALA A 18 -24.39 1.24 -35.67
N LEU A 19 -24.73 2.53 -35.70
CA LEU A 19 -23.95 3.57 -35.02
C LEU A 19 -23.95 3.40 -33.50
N ALA A 20 -25.07 3.01 -32.88
CA ALA A 20 -25.13 2.78 -31.44
C ALA A 20 -24.24 1.61 -31.00
N VAL A 21 -24.23 0.51 -31.75
CA VAL A 21 -23.36 -0.64 -31.50
C VAL A 21 -21.88 -0.27 -31.69
N TRP A 22 -21.58 0.56 -32.69
CA TRP A 22 -20.20 1.00 -32.97
C TRP A 22 -19.66 1.92 -31.86
N VAL A 23 -20.48 2.85 -31.37
CA VAL A 23 -20.11 3.76 -30.26
C VAL A 23 -19.93 2.98 -28.96
N GLN A 24 -20.75 1.98 -28.68
CA GLN A 24 -20.59 1.13 -27.51
C GLN A 24 -19.32 0.27 -27.59
N GLY A 25 -18.97 -0.24 -28.79
CA GLY A 25 -17.76 -1.00 -29.01
C GLY A 25 -16.50 -0.15 -28.81
N LEU A 26 -16.49 1.08 -29.29
CA LEU A 26 -15.37 2.01 -29.09
C LEU A 26 -15.20 2.43 -27.64
N GLY A 27 -16.31 2.66 -26.92
CA GLY A 27 -16.27 2.99 -25.50
C GLY A 27 -15.75 1.83 -24.65
N ALA A 28 -16.13 0.60 -24.96
CA ALA A 28 -15.65 -0.59 -24.26
C ALA A 28 -14.17 -0.86 -24.54
N GLN A 29 -13.72 -0.72 -25.78
CA GLN A 29 -12.31 -0.88 -26.16
C GLN A 29 -11.42 0.21 -25.53
N SER A 30 -11.88 1.46 -25.48
CA SER A 30 -11.11 2.53 -24.85
C SER A 30 -10.99 2.37 -23.34
N ALA A 31 -12.06 1.89 -22.67
CA ALA A 31 -12.05 1.61 -21.25
C ALA A 31 -11.14 0.42 -20.90
N GLN A 32 -11.14 -0.63 -21.72
CA GLN A 32 -10.27 -1.79 -21.55
C GLN A 32 -8.80 -1.41 -21.79
N SER A 33 -8.52 -0.69 -22.87
CA SER A 33 -7.17 -0.20 -23.19
C SER A 33 -6.61 0.72 -22.08
N ALA A 34 -7.45 1.59 -21.52
CA ALA A 34 -7.05 2.45 -20.39
C ALA A 34 -6.76 1.64 -19.11
N LYS A 35 -7.51 0.55 -18.88
CA LYS A 35 -7.28 -0.35 -17.76
C LYS A 35 -5.97 -1.12 -17.91
N ASP A 36 -5.69 -1.61 -19.12
CA ASP A 36 -4.47 -2.38 -19.41
C ASP A 36 -3.22 -1.50 -19.41
N GLN A 37 -3.35 -0.22 -19.72
CA GLN A 37 -2.23 0.72 -19.77
C GLN A 37 -1.63 1.01 -18.38
N TYR A 38 -2.41 0.86 -17.31
CA TYR A 38 -1.99 1.13 -15.94
C TYR A 38 -1.87 -0.12 -15.08
N THR A 39 -2.00 -1.30 -15.66
CA THR A 39 -1.79 -2.55 -14.94
C THR A 39 -0.31 -2.88 -14.89
N ILE A 40 0.29 -2.79 -13.71
CA ILE A 40 1.66 -3.19 -13.50
C ILE A 40 1.72 -4.73 -13.47
N LYS A 41 2.47 -5.29 -14.40
CA LYS A 41 2.73 -6.74 -14.40
C LYS A 41 3.82 -7.05 -13.38
N PRO A 42 3.58 -7.96 -12.43
CA PRO A 42 4.61 -8.39 -11.51
C PRO A 42 5.81 -8.96 -12.27
N LEU A 43 7.00 -8.66 -11.79
CA LEU A 43 8.20 -9.30 -12.31
C LEU A 43 8.21 -10.79 -11.91
N PRO A 44 8.86 -11.67 -12.69
CA PRO A 44 9.14 -13.02 -12.21
C PRO A 44 9.99 -12.97 -10.94
N PRO A 45 10.06 -14.03 -10.12
CA PRO A 45 10.86 -14.05 -8.89
C PRO A 45 12.30 -13.57 -9.05
N GLY A 46 12.88 -13.80 -10.22
CA GLY A 46 14.29 -13.48 -10.49
C GLY A 46 15.23 -14.53 -9.90
N GLY A 47 16.46 -14.10 -9.64
CA GLY A 47 17.47 -14.95 -9.03
C GLY A 47 17.31 -15.13 -7.51
N PRO A 48 18.29 -15.75 -6.86
CA PRO A 48 18.30 -15.89 -5.41
C PRO A 48 18.37 -14.53 -4.72
N THR A 49 17.97 -14.52 -3.46
CA THR A 49 18.03 -13.33 -2.60
C THR A 49 19.45 -12.78 -2.50
N PRO A 50 19.70 -11.51 -2.88
CA PRO A 50 20.96 -10.85 -2.64
C PRO A 50 21.28 -10.78 -1.14
N ARG A 51 22.59 -10.81 -0.80
CA ARG A 51 23.03 -10.77 0.60
C ARG A 51 24.05 -9.67 0.84
N LEU A 52 23.99 -9.12 2.04
CA LEU A 52 25.02 -8.23 2.57
C LEU A 52 26.30 -9.00 2.90
N ALA A 53 27.38 -8.28 3.19
CA ALA A 53 28.65 -8.87 3.55
C ALA A 53 28.62 -9.71 4.84
N ASP A 54 27.69 -9.44 5.74
CA ASP A 54 27.44 -10.20 6.97
C ASP A 54 26.57 -11.46 6.77
N GLY A 55 26.13 -11.72 5.54
CA GLY A 55 25.34 -12.87 5.16
C GLY A 55 23.82 -12.67 5.25
N HIS A 56 23.33 -11.61 5.89
CA HIS A 56 21.90 -11.30 5.94
C HIS A 56 21.34 -10.87 4.58
N PRO A 57 20.04 -11.08 4.33
CA PRO A 57 19.40 -10.57 3.12
C PRO A 57 19.61 -9.07 2.93
N ASP A 58 19.97 -8.66 1.72
CA ASP A 58 20.04 -7.27 1.33
C ASP A 58 18.67 -6.81 0.83
N PHE A 59 18.06 -5.83 1.49
CA PHE A 59 16.77 -5.27 1.10
C PHE A 59 16.90 -4.08 0.14
N THR A 60 18.10 -3.72 -0.27
CA THR A 60 18.34 -2.63 -1.23
C THR A 60 17.56 -2.86 -2.52
N GLY A 61 16.86 -1.83 -2.96
CA GLY A 61 16.08 -1.86 -4.20
C GLY A 61 14.98 -0.81 -4.23
N GLN A 62 14.36 -0.70 -5.38
CA GLN A 62 13.14 0.07 -5.57
C GLN A 62 11.95 -0.88 -5.53
N TRP A 63 11.05 -0.66 -4.58
CA TRP A 63 9.94 -1.55 -4.30
C TRP A 63 8.62 -0.88 -4.62
N PHE A 64 7.82 -1.55 -5.42
CA PHE A 64 6.48 -1.11 -5.74
C PHE A 64 5.46 -1.91 -4.92
N PRO A 65 4.54 -1.25 -4.19
CA PRO A 65 3.52 -1.96 -3.42
C PRO A 65 2.57 -2.68 -4.37
N ASN A 66 2.50 -4.00 -4.26
CA ASN A 66 1.74 -4.84 -5.18
C ASN A 66 0.25 -5.00 -4.81
N GLY A 67 -0.33 -4.02 -4.18
CA GLY A 67 -1.77 -3.97 -3.95
C GLY A 67 -2.30 -4.92 -2.87
N ALA A 68 -1.43 -5.51 -2.05
CA ALA A 68 -1.87 -6.25 -0.88
C ALA A 68 -2.55 -5.37 0.18
N GLY A 69 -2.52 -4.05 -0.01
CA GLY A 69 -3.31 -3.08 0.74
C GLY A 69 -4.76 -3.11 0.28
N GLN A 70 -5.59 -3.85 0.95
CA GLN A 70 -7.03 -3.82 0.78
C GLN A 70 -7.55 -2.38 0.83
N GLY A 71 -8.26 -1.95 -0.19
CA GLY A 71 -8.96 -0.68 -0.21
C GLY A 71 -8.31 0.47 -0.96
N VAL A 72 -7.16 0.29 -1.59
CA VAL A 72 -6.68 1.28 -2.54
C VAL A 72 -7.38 1.02 -3.87
N SER A 73 -8.38 1.85 -4.13
CA SER A 73 -9.17 1.85 -5.34
C SER A 73 -8.33 1.55 -6.58
N GLY A 74 -8.72 0.54 -7.33
CA GLY A 74 -8.10 -0.07 -8.48
C GLY A 74 -7.70 0.82 -9.66
N ARG A 75 -7.11 1.96 -9.42
CA ARG A 75 -6.57 2.81 -10.48
C ARG A 75 -5.19 2.33 -10.95
N PHE A 76 -4.46 1.64 -10.05
CA PHE A 76 -3.15 1.04 -10.31
C PHE A 76 -3.09 -0.29 -9.55
N GLY A 77 -3.71 -1.32 -10.07
CA GLY A 77 -3.73 -2.64 -9.46
C GLY A 77 -2.70 -3.55 -10.10
N VAL A 78 -2.02 -4.32 -9.29
CA VAL A 78 -1.33 -5.52 -9.76
C VAL A 78 -2.34 -6.66 -9.69
N ASP A 79 -2.42 -7.49 -10.72
CA ASP A 79 -3.23 -8.70 -10.67
C ASP A 79 -2.72 -9.61 -9.54
N PRO A 80 -3.49 -9.83 -8.48
CA PRO A 80 -3.02 -10.61 -7.34
C PRO A 80 -2.78 -12.08 -7.71
N THR A 81 -3.40 -12.57 -8.80
CA THR A 81 -3.22 -13.95 -9.28
C THR A 81 -1.89 -14.14 -10.00
N ALA A 82 -1.31 -13.06 -10.51
CA ALA A 82 -0.02 -13.08 -11.20
C ALA A 82 1.17 -12.98 -10.24
N ILE A 83 0.94 -12.73 -8.94
CA ILE A 83 2.01 -12.64 -7.92
C ILE A 83 2.45 -14.05 -7.56
N PRO A 84 3.75 -14.37 -7.62
CA PRO A 84 4.24 -15.66 -7.16
C PRO A 84 3.81 -15.95 -5.72
N GLN A 85 3.32 -17.15 -5.48
CA GLN A 85 2.96 -17.58 -4.14
C GLN A 85 4.24 -17.91 -3.37
N PHE A 86 4.44 -17.21 -2.28
CA PHE A 86 5.46 -17.52 -1.29
C PHE A 86 4.78 -18.08 -0.04
N ASP A 87 5.49 -18.87 0.75
CA ASP A 87 5.00 -19.35 2.05
C ASP A 87 4.84 -18.16 3.00
N ARG A 88 3.73 -17.47 2.86
CA ARG A 88 3.34 -16.37 3.75
C ARG A 88 1.99 -16.67 4.37
N LYS A 89 1.89 -16.45 5.66
CA LYS A 89 0.61 -16.39 6.33
C LYS A 89 0.01 -15.03 5.99
N LEU A 90 -1.02 -15.00 5.17
CA LEU A 90 -1.84 -13.81 5.02
C LEU A 90 -2.55 -13.57 6.35
N SER A 91 -2.61 -12.31 6.76
CA SER A 91 -3.48 -11.92 7.85
C SER A 91 -4.90 -12.39 7.58
N PRO A 92 -5.66 -12.75 8.59
CA PRO A 92 -7.07 -13.07 8.42
C PRO A 92 -7.72 -11.93 7.61
N GLU A 93 -8.59 -12.31 6.68
CA GLU A 93 -9.32 -11.38 5.80
C GLU A 93 -10.32 -10.49 6.56
N GLU A 94 -10.42 -10.66 7.87
CA GLU A 94 -11.32 -9.89 8.70
C GLU A 94 -10.81 -8.45 8.89
N PRO A 95 -11.69 -7.46 8.71
CA PRO A 95 -11.34 -6.08 9.03
C PRO A 95 -10.94 -5.97 10.51
N PRO A 96 -10.03 -5.06 10.89
CA PRO A 96 -9.63 -4.87 12.28
C PRO A 96 -10.86 -4.66 13.17
N GLN A 97 -10.87 -5.31 14.29
CA GLN A 97 -11.94 -5.13 15.26
C GLN A 97 -11.62 -3.91 16.12
N PHE A 98 -12.38 -2.85 15.91
CA PHE A 98 -12.28 -1.66 16.73
C PHE A 98 -12.94 -1.88 18.09
N ARG A 99 -12.36 -1.32 19.12
CA ARG A 99 -13.05 -1.17 20.40
C ARG A 99 -14.31 -0.30 20.20
N PRO A 100 -15.41 -0.54 20.95
CA PRO A 100 -16.67 0.19 20.77
C PRO A 100 -16.49 1.72 20.81
N GLU A 101 -15.68 2.23 21.73
CA GLU A 101 -15.36 3.64 21.90
C GLU A 101 -14.60 4.22 20.69
N ALA A 102 -13.60 3.48 20.18
CA ALA A 102 -12.86 3.87 18.99
C ALA A 102 -13.77 3.93 17.75
N LEU A 103 -14.62 2.92 17.58
CA LEU A 103 -15.59 2.89 16.49
C LEU A 103 -16.60 4.03 16.59
N ALA A 104 -17.08 4.35 17.80
CA ALA A 104 -17.98 5.48 18.04
C ALA A 104 -17.33 6.80 17.66
N LYS A 105 -16.07 7.02 18.07
CA LYS A 105 -15.30 8.21 17.71
C LYS A 105 -15.12 8.34 16.19
N ILE A 106 -14.69 7.27 15.52
CA ILE A 106 -14.52 7.27 14.05
C ILE A 106 -15.86 7.62 13.36
N LYS A 107 -16.96 7.01 13.80
CA LYS A 107 -18.31 7.28 13.24
C LYS A 107 -18.81 8.69 13.51
N SER A 108 -18.36 9.34 14.57
CA SER A 108 -18.75 10.72 14.90
C SER A 108 -17.91 11.77 14.18
N MET A 109 -16.80 11.39 13.53
CA MET A 109 -15.96 12.32 12.80
C MET A 109 -16.72 12.96 11.63
N THR A 110 -16.57 14.26 11.51
CA THR A 110 -17.09 15.02 10.38
C THR A 110 -16.30 14.71 9.09
N ALA A 111 -16.87 15.03 7.94
CA ALA A 111 -16.17 14.91 6.67
C ALA A 111 -14.86 15.71 6.65
N THR A 112 -14.81 16.87 7.32
CA THR A 112 -13.61 17.69 7.44
C THR A 112 -12.55 17.01 8.28
N GLU A 113 -12.89 16.42 9.42
CA GLU A 113 -11.97 15.69 10.27
C GLU A 113 -11.41 14.45 9.57
N LEU A 114 -12.25 13.71 8.84
CA LEU A 114 -11.83 12.59 8.01
C LEU A 114 -10.88 13.05 6.88
N GLU A 115 -11.13 14.20 6.28
CA GLU A 115 -10.24 14.74 5.26
C GLU A 115 -8.88 15.14 5.87
N LEU A 116 -8.88 15.80 7.03
CA LEU A 116 -7.67 16.18 7.76
C LEU A 116 -6.89 14.98 8.31
N SER A 117 -7.49 13.80 8.39
CA SER A 117 -6.76 12.56 8.72
C SER A 117 -5.84 12.09 7.60
N LYS A 118 -5.96 12.68 6.41
CA LYS A 118 -5.08 12.37 5.27
C LYS A 118 -3.83 13.25 5.35
N SER A 119 -2.68 12.62 5.48
CA SER A 119 -1.39 13.33 5.55
C SER A 119 -1.13 14.23 4.35
N SER A 120 -1.67 13.90 3.17
CA SER A 120 -1.54 14.73 1.96
C SER A 120 -2.23 16.09 2.06
N VAL A 121 -3.22 16.23 2.94
CA VAL A 121 -3.97 17.49 3.10
C VAL A 121 -3.25 18.45 4.06
N ASN A 122 -2.65 17.94 5.11
CA ASN A 122 -1.99 18.74 6.15
C ASN A 122 -0.47 18.73 6.08
N CYS A 123 0.11 18.24 4.98
CA CYS A 123 1.57 18.16 4.76
C CYS A 123 2.32 17.39 5.86
N MET A 124 1.66 16.46 6.51
CA MET A 124 2.25 15.63 7.57
C MET A 124 2.84 14.35 6.96
N PRO A 125 3.95 13.83 7.49
CA PRO A 125 4.39 12.48 7.19
C PRO A 125 3.31 11.46 7.57
N ARG A 126 3.23 10.38 6.81
CA ARG A 126 2.38 9.26 7.20
C ARG A 126 3.07 8.46 8.29
N GLY A 127 2.29 7.98 9.27
CA GLY A 127 2.75 7.02 10.25
C GLY A 127 2.95 5.62 9.64
N VAL A 128 3.40 4.68 10.46
CA VAL A 128 3.48 3.26 10.12
C VAL A 128 2.24 2.59 10.71
N PRO A 129 1.48 1.78 9.95
CA PRO A 129 1.79 1.19 8.65
C PRO A 129 1.37 2.00 7.42
N ALA A 130 0.65 3.12 7.58
CA ALA A 130 0.07 3.88 6.46
C ALA A 130 1.09 4.25 5.37
N ILE A 131 2.37 4.41 5.74
CA ILE A 131 3.43 4.75 4.81
C ILE A 131 3.69 3.64 3.77
N TRP A 132 3.42 2.38 4.10
CA TRP A 132 3.55 1.25 3.17
C TRP A 132 2.39 1.11 2.20
N LEU A 133 1.26 1.72 2.51
CA LEU A 133 0.02 1.56 1.76
C LEU A 133 -0.19 2.67 0.73
N GLN A 134 0.91 3.14 0.14
CA GLN A 134 0.92 4.31 -0.76
C GLN A 134 0.96 3.91 -2.22
N ASN A 135 0.05 3.07 -2.66
CA ASN A 135 -0.09 2.76 -4.07
C ASN A 135 -0.57 4.03 -4.85
N PRO A 136 0.06 4.42 -5.97
CA PRO A 136 1.04 3.67 -6.79
C PRO A 136 2.51 4.06 -6.54
N TYR A 137 2.84 4.65 -5.43
CA TYR A 137 4.15 5.23 -5.20
C TYR A 137 5.16 4.21 -4.69
N THR A 138 6.40 4.35 -5.14
CA THR A 138 7.47 3.43 -4.81
C THR A 138 8.17 3.77 -3.49
N THR A 139 8.79 2.76 -2.90
CA THR A 139 9.73 2.91 -1.79
C THR A 139 11.10 2.48 -2.26
N PHE A 140 12.09 3.36 -2.14
CA PHE A 140 13.48 3.01 -2.37
C PHE A 140 14.14 2.68 -1.03
N ILE A 141 14.74 1.50 -0.93
CA ILE A 141 15.46 1.03 0.27
C ILE A 141 16.96 1.01 -0.04
N VAL A 142 17.74 1.59 0.85
CA VAL A 142 19.19 1.41 0.93
C VAL A 142 19.49 0.66 2.22
N HIS A 143 20.03 -0.53 2.10
CA HIS A 143 20.38 -1.37 3.23
C HIS A 143 21.89 -1.65 3.25
N LYS A 144 22.49 -1.42 4.40
CA LYS A 144 23.87 -1.78 4.69
C LYS A 144 23.95 -2.32 6.13
N PRO A 145 25.03 -3.04 6.51
CA PRO A 145 25.18 -3.48 7.90
C PRO A 145 24.98 -2.32 8.89
N GLY A 146 24.09 -2.51 9.85
CA GLY A 146 23.76 -1.54 10.89
C GLY A 146 22.73 -0.46 10.51
N LEU A 147 22.32 -0.33 9.24
CA LEU A 147 21.39 0.72 8.84
C LEU A 147 20.55 0.34 7.63
N LEU A 148 19.24 0.54 7.72
CA LEU A 148 18.28 0.49 6.64
C LEU A 148 17.63 1.86 6.49
N ALA A 149 17.77 2.47 5.32
CA ALA A 149 17.11 3.74 4.97
C ALA A 149 15.98 3.48 3.99
N GLN A 150 14.80 3.98 4.28
CA GLN A 150 13.62 3.94 3.44
C GLN A 150 13.34 5.35 2.92
N LEU A 151 13.29 5.50 1.62
CA LEU A 151 12.97 6.74 0.92
C LEU A 151 11.65 6.54 0.20
N TYR A 152 10.65 7.29 0.58
CA TYR A 152 9.31 7.17 0.04
C TYR A 152 9.06 8.28 -0.98
N GLU A 153 8.58 7.91 -2.15
CA GLU A 153 8.29 8.85 -3.22
C GLU A 153 7.22 9.88 -2.82
N VAL A 154 6.25 9.46 -2.00
CA VAL A 154 5.18 10.34 -1.54
C VAL A 154 5.65 11.21 -0.40
N LEU A 155 5.34 12.52 -0.48
CA LEU A 155 5.60 13.54 0.53
C LEU A 155 7.09 13.70 0.87
N ASN A 156 8.00 13.27 -0.02
CA ASN A 156 9.45 13.30 0.22
C ASN A 156 9.83 12.76 1.61
N ASN A 157 9.19 11.68 1.98
CA ASN A 157 9.29 11.11 3.31
C ASN A 157 10.43 10.10 3.37
N TRP A 158 11.04 9.96 4.53
CA TRP A 158 12.13 9.00 4.75
C TRP A 158 12.12 8.47 6.17
N ARG A 159 12.64 7.26 6.35
CA ARG A 159 12.78 6.62 7.65
C ARG A 159 14.15 5.93 7.75
N LEU A 160 14.84 6.14 8.86
CA LEU A 160 16.06 5.42 9.18
C LEU A 160 15.78 4.39 10.26
N ILE A 161 16.16 3.16 10.01
CA ILE A 161 16.03 2.03 10.92
C ILE A 161 17.43 1.49 11.18
N HIS A 162 17.87 1.57 12.43
CA HIS A 162 19.14 0.99 12.82
C HIS A 162 18.98 -0.51 12.95
N THR A 163 19.83 -1.28 12.24
CA THR A 163 19.79 -2.74 12.21
C THR A 163 20.90 -3.38 13.05
N ASP A 164 21.39 -2.65 14.05
CA ASP A 164 22.44 -3.06 14.97
C ASP A 164 21.93 -3.61 16.32
N GLY A 165 20.61 -3.78 16.46
CA GLY A 165 19.98 -4.32 17.67
C GLY A 165 20.01 -3.40 18.89
N ARG A 166 20.26 -2.10 18.68
CA ARG A 166 20.22 -1.14 19.80
C ARG A 166 18.85 -1.16 20.49
N PRO A 167 18.79 -1.02 21.82
CA PRO A 167 17.53 -1.05 22.54
C PRO A 167 16.66 0.17 22.22
N LEU A 168 15.36 0.03 22.41
CA LEU A 168 14.43 1.16 22.39
C LEU A 168 14.75 2.12 23.54
N PRO A 169 14.57 3.43 23.35
CA PRO A 169 14.67 4.40 24.43
C PRO A 169 13.60 4.13 25.50
N LYS A 170 13.93 4.32 26.77
CA LYS A 170 12.98 4.13 27.90
C LYS A 170 11.84 5.15 27.88
N SER A 171 12.12 6.35 27.40
CA SER A 171 11.14 7.42 27.20
C SER A 171 11.35 7.95 25.80
N PRO A 172 10.70 7.34 24.78
CA PRO A 172 10.87 7.79 23.41
C PRO A 172 10.24 9.16 23.22
N GLU A 173 10.98 10.09 22.61
CA GLU A 173 10.37 11.29 22.05
C GLU A 173 9.42 10.89 20.93
N PRO A 174 8.18 11.43 20.90
CA PRO A 174 7.24 11.12 19.82
C PRO A 174 7.80 11.48 18.46
N PHE A 175 7.75 10.53 17.52
CA PHE A 175 8.22 10.70 16.16
C PHE A 175 7.22 10.11 15.16
N PHE A 176 7.11 10.71 13.97
CA PHE A 176 6.10 10.30 12.99
C PHE A 176 6.17 8.82 12.61
N HIS A 177 7.35 8.23 12.58
CA HIS A 177 7.57 6.81 12.26
C HIS A 177 7.93 5.96 13.47
N GLY A 178 7.78 6.53 14.68
CA GLY A 178 8.17 5.88 15.91
C GLY A 178 9.68 5.73 16.05
N ASN A 179 10.08 5.21 17.20
CA ASN A 179 11.46 4.83 17.53
C ASN A 179 11.58 3.32 17.39
N SER A 180 12.57 2.85 16.66
CA SER A 180 12.66 1.42 16.25
C SER A 180 13.86 0.73 16.90
N THR A 181 13.65 -0.55 17.27
CA THR A 181 14.70 -1.54 17.50
C THR A 181 14.57 -2.67 16.51
N THR A 182 15.64 -3.43 16.35
CA THR A 182 15.64 -4.51 15.37
C THR A 182 16.31 -5.76 15.91
N ARG A 183 15.89 -6.91 15.38
CA ARG A 183 16.60 -8.19 15.54
C ARG A 183 16.47 -9.03 14.27
N TRP A 184 17.40 -9.92 14.08
CA TRP A 184 17.33 -10.93 13.02
C TRP A 184 16.75 -12.23 13.57
N GLU A 185 15.81 -12.80 12.82
CA GLU A 185 15.27 -14.14 13.03
C GLU A 185 15.52 -14.96 11.75
N GLY A 186 16.71 -15.56 11.67
CA GLY A 186 17.19 -16.17 10.43
C GLY A 186 17.34 -15.13 9.32
N ASP A 187 16.64 -15.29 8.21
CA ASP A 187 16.62 -14.36 7.07
C ASP A 187 15.55 -13.27 7.18
N THR A 188 14.87 -13.17 8.31
CA THR A 188 13.84 -12.15 8.57
C THR A 188 14.37 -11.06 9.49
N LEU A 189 14.32 -9.81 9.03
CA LEU A 189 14.56 -8.66 9.90
C LEU A 189 13.25 -8.28 10.59
N VAL A 190 13.23 -8.33 11.90
CA VAL A 190 12.11 -7.88 12.72
C VAL A 190 12.40 -6.48 13.23
N VAL A 191 11.48 -5.56 12.99
CA VAL A 191 11.54 -4.16 13.43
C VAL A 191 10.39 -3.92 14.38
N GLU A 192 10.67 -3.53 15.62
CA GLU A 192 9.67 -3.15 16.61
C GLU A 192 9.75 -1.65 16.86
N SER A 193 8.62 -0.96 16.80
CA SER A 193 8.53 0.50 16.87
C SER A 193 7.49 0.95 17.90
N ILE A 194 7.83 1.96 18.67
CA ILE A 194 6.99 2.61 19.68
C ILE A 194 7.18 4.14 19.64
N GLY A 195 6.38 4.88 20.41
CA GLY A 195 6.51 6.34 20.53
C GLY A 195 6.18 7.04 19.21
N PHE A 196 5.04 6.73 18.67
CA PHE A 196 4.50 7.40 17.48
C PHE A 196 3.87 8.74 17.87
N ASP A 197 3.97 9.70 16.96
CA ASP A 197 3.32 11.00 17.13
C ASP A 197 1.81 10.86 16.86
N GLU A 198 0.98 11.22 17.81
CA GLU A 198 -0.49 11.12 17.75
C GLU A 198 -1.12 11.88 16.57
N ARG A 199 -0.40 12.80 15.94
CA ARG A 199 -0.84 13.48 14.72
C ARG A 199 -0.79 12.58 13.49
N THR A 200 -0.19 11.39 13.58
CA THR A 200 -0.23 10.39 12.52
C THR A 200 -1.45 9.48 12.69
N TYR A 201 -1.75 8.71 11.66
CA TYR A 201 -2.86 7.78 11.66
C TYR A 201 -2.37 6.41 11.23
N ILE A 202 -2.92 5.36 11.81
CA ILE A 202 -2.67 3.96 11.38
C ILE A 202 -3.07 3.81 9.92
N MET A 203 -4.22 4.36 9.56
CA MET A 203 -4.75 4.40 8.20
C MET A 203 -5.46 5.74 7.97
N PRO A 204 -5.49 6.26 6.73
CA PRO A 204 -6.43 7.31 6.37
C PRO A 204 -7.86 6.86 6.70
N ASN A 205 -8.77 7.79 6.90
CA ASN A 205 -10.17 7.59 7.30
C ASN A 205 -10.38 7.57 8.82
N GLY A 206 -9.56 8.30 9.56
CA GLY A 206 -9.77 8.53 10.98
C GLY A 206 -9.31 7.39 11.88
N TRP A 207 -8.51 6.45 11.38
CA TRP A 207 -7.91 5.40 12.20
C TRP A 207 -6.77 5.98 13.01
N TYR A 208 -7.13 6.67 14.07
CA TYR A 208 -6.20 7.26 15.02
C TYR A 208 -5.56 6.18 15.91
N HIS A 209 -4.55 6.57 16.63
CA HIS A 209 -3.88 5.76 17.64
C HIS A 209 -3.61 6.59 18.90
N SER A 210 -3.26 5.90 19.95
CA SER A 210 -2.73 6.49 21.20
C SER A 210 -1.19 6.53 21.17
N ASP A 211 -0.60 7.03 22.21
CA ASP A 211 0.85 6.98 22.47
C ASP A 211 1.35 5.56 22.84
N ASP A 212 0.42 4.64 23.14
CA ASP A 212 0.71 3.23 23.43
C ASP A 212 0.86 2.37 22.17
N LEU A 213 0.64 2.93 20.97
CA LEU A 213 0.79 2.22 19.71
C LEU A 213 2.13 1.49 19.59
N LYS A 214 2.08 0.20 19.27
CA LYS A 214 3.24 -0.60 18.88
C LYS A 214 3.04 -1.16 17.49
N VAL A 215 4.09 -1.12 16.70
CA VAL A 215 4.10 -1.70 15.37
C VAL A 215 5.28 -2.64 15.23
N THR A 216 5.01 -3.86 14.78
CA THR A 216 6.02 -4.86 14.44
C THR A 216 6.00 -5.09 12.92
N GLU A 217 7.14 -4.89 12.29
CA GLU A 217 7.33 -5.14 10.86
C GLU A 217 8.33 -6.28 10.66
N ARG A 218 8.01 -7.23 9.79
CA ARG A 218 8.83 -8.38 9.47
C ARG A 218 9.20 -8.32 7.99
N TYR A 219 10.46 -8.09 7.71
CA TYR A 219 10.99 -7.97 6.35
C TYR A 219 11.59 -9.29 5.91
N THR A 220 11.07 -9.85 4.84
CA THR A 220 11.59 -11.07 4.22
C THR A 220 11.77 -10.84 2.72
N ARG A 221 12.94 -11.21 2.17
CA ARG A 221 13.20 -11.12 0.74
C ARG A 221 13.32 -12.53 0.17
N PRO A 222 12.21 -13.14 -0.30
CA PRO A 222 12.23 -14.53 -0.78
C PRO A 222 12.96 -14.72 -2.10
N SER A 223 13.19 -13.64 -2.86
CA SER A 223 13.88 -13.69 -4.15
C SER A 223 14.42 -12.31 -4.54
N MET A 224 15.16 -12.24 -5.64
CA MET A 224 15.73 -10.98 -6.13
C MET A 224 14.68 -9.88 -6.29
N ASN A 225 13.50 -10.22 -6.84
CA ASN A 225 12.49 -9.25 -7.25
C ASN A 225 11.32 -9.08 -6.26
N TYR A 226 11.36 -9.76 -5.09
CA TYR A 226 10.26 -9.68 -4.13
C TYR A 226 10.74 -9.35 -2.73
N LEU A 227 10.05 -8.42 -2.11
CA LEU A 227 10.15 -8.07 -0.70
C LEU A 227 8.77 -8.26 -0.07
N ILE A 228 8.70 -8.96 1.04
CA ILE A 228 7.49 -9.12 1.85
C ILE A 228 7.71 -8.34 3.14
N VAL A 229 6.75 -7.48 3.47
CA VAL A 229 6.70 -6.79 4.75
C VAL A 229 5.38 -7.14 5.43
N GLU A 230 5.46 -7.97 6.47
CA GLU A 230 4.31 -8.31 7.30
C GLU A 230 4.27 -7.31 8.45
N ILE A 231 3.11 -6.71 8.68
CA ILE A 231 2.96 -5.64 9.68
C ILE A 231 1.88 -6.03 10.67
N THR A 232 2.24 -6.02 11.95
CA THR A 232 1.32 -6.20 13.06
C THR A 232 1.19 -4.87 13.80
N VAL A 233 -0.04 -4.43 14.00
CA VAL A 233 -0.39 -3.25 14.77
C VAL A 233 -0.99 -3.70 16.09
N ASP A 234 -0.44 -3.22 17.19
CA ASP A 234 -0.95 -3.44 18.54
C ASP A 234 -1.29 -2.07 19.14
N GLU A 235 -2.59 -1.79 19.20
CA GLU A 235 -3.16 -0.56 19.74
C GLU A 235 -4.11 -0.96 20.86
N PRO A 236 -3.80 -0.67 22.13
CA PRO A 236 -4.54 -1.12 23.32
C PRO A 236 -5.96 -0.59 23.42
#